data_ec43538701b38b05dddf901b87dda2ca
#
_entry.id   ec43538701b38b05dddf901b87dda2ca
#
_cell.length_a   1.000
_cell.length_b   1.000
_cell.length_c   1.000
_cell.angle_alpha   90.00
_cell.angle_beta   90.00
_cell.angle_gamma   90.00
#
_symmetry.space_group_name_H-M   'P 1'
#
loop_
_entity.id
_entity.type
_entity.pdbx_description
1 polymer ?
#
loop_
_entity_poly.entity_id
_entity_poly.type
_entity_poly.pdbx_seq_one_letter_code
_entity_poly.pdbx_strand_id
1 'polypeptide(L)'
;MTQLIKTLIFIILISLHSLAKAIEVIDILGGKAGEIAIAVLPFEGDGSEKDIKFNEIVKADLERSGFFRAIKTDGINNIPKDIKDIDYSYWTALKAELAIVGKVEKNDTQVKVTWDLVDIFKQKLITTMEYVGNPSQGRLIGHRISNLVYEKVTGTPGVFHTKIGYVKKFDDKKYTLNISDLDGFNAKAVVTSTQPIISTRWSPDGKKIAYVSFEKKKPVIFVQDLSTGERKLVANFKGNNSAPAWSPDSKQLALVLTYNEFSQIYVMNADGSDIKRLMRSRYIDTEPAWAPDGQSIYFTSDRGGGPQIYNINLDDKEIKRITFEGKYNVSPRLTPDGKFMTFITQEGGKLKVAAQNLKSNQVLKLTKGPNDESPVFAPNGHMVLFTLKNSGNTSKIGTVSLNGFKFVPIEVGANLIQEPTWSPFDF
;
A
#
# COMPACT_ATOMS: atom_id res chain seq x y z
N MET A 1 34.66 -21.11 -45.92
CA MET A 1 34.98 -19.98 -45.02
C MET A 1 33.74 -19.23 -44.54
N THR A 2 32.66 -19.15 -45.27
CA THR A 2 31.43 -18.43 -44.93
C THR A 2 30.50 -19.12 -43.91
N GLN A 3 30.53 -20.43 -43.78
CA GLN A 3 29.71 -21.16 -42.80
C GLN A 3 30.32 -21.17 -41.38
N LEU A 4 31.63 -21.23 -41.25
CA LEU A 4 32.32 -21.16 -39.97
C LEU A 4 32.14 -19.79 -39.26
N ILE A 5 32.11 -18.70 -40.03
CA ILE A 5 31.94 -17.34 -39.52
C ILE A 5 30.51 -17.14 -38.99
N LYS A 6 29.49 -17.70 -39.65
CA LYS A 6 28.09 -17.62 -39.18
C LYS A 6 27.86 -18.41 -37.89
N THR A 7 28.54 -19.55 -37.73
CA THR A 7 28.45 -20.36 -36.50
C THR A 7 29.18 -19.69 -35.34
N LEU A 8 30.29 -19.01 -35.58
CA LEU A 8 31.04 -18.27 -34.57
C LEU A 8 30.28 -17.01 -34.07
N ILE A 9 29.62 -16.31 -35.00
CA ILE A 9 28.77 -15.14 -34.63
C ILE A 9 27.52 -15.58 -33.82
N PHE A 10 26.96 -16.76 -34.14
CA PHE A 10 25.81 -17.29 -33.37
C PHE A 10 26.19 -17.75 -31.95
N ILE A 11 27.41 -18.29 -31.76
CA ILE A 11 27.93 -18.68 -30.45
C ILE A 11 28.29 -17.45 -29.58
N ILE A 12 28.76 -16.35 -30.19
CA ILE A 12 29.07 -15.10 -29.49
C ILE A 12 27.80 -14.38 -29.11
N LEU A 13 26.69 -14.48 -29.84
CA LEU A 13 25.39 -13.89 -29.48
C LEU A 13 24.67 -14.68 -28.37
N ILE A 14 24.97 -15.95 -28.18
CA ILE A 14 24.39 -16.76 -27.07
C ILE A 14 25.15 -16.54 -25.77
N SER A 15 26.42 -16.11 -25.79
CA SER A 15 27.24 -15.88 -24.58
C SER A 15 27.00 -14.50 -23.93
N LEU A 16 26.21 -13.62 -24.53
CA LEU A 16 25.87 -12.29 -23.97
C LEU A 16 24.53 -12.24 -23.22
N HIS A 17 23.86 -13.39 -23.03
CA HIS A 17 22.54 -13.45 -22.35
C HIS A 17 22.55 -14.04 -20.95
N SER A 18 23.68 -14.10 -20.26
CA SER A 18 23.69 -14.67 -18.92
C SER A 18 24.65 -13.96 -17.99
N LEU A 19 24.28 -12.77 -17.56
CA LEU A 19 24.74 -12.19 -16.28
C LEU A 19 23.69 -11.21 -15.72
N ALA A 20 22.42 -11.53 -15.85
CA ALA A 20 21.46 -11.09 -14.88
C ALA A 20 21.65 -12.02 -13.67
N LYS A 21 22.49 -11.63 -12.70
CA LYS A 21 22.43 -12.20 -11.37
C LYS A 21 21.00 -11.98 -10.89
N ALA A 22 20.21 -13.04 -10.84
CA ALA A 22 18.99 -13.06 -10.10
C ALA A 22 19.36 -12.59 -8.67
N ILE A 23 18.92 -11.39 -8.30
CA ILE A 23 18.84 -10.99 -6.92
C ILE A 23 17.97 -12.08 -6.31
N GLU A 24 18.46 -12.81 -5.32
CA GLU A 24 17.63 -13.75 -4.57
C GLU A 24 16.40 -12.97 -4.12
N VAL A 25 15.27 -13.27 -4.76
CA VAL A 25 13.97 -12.77 -4.31
C VAL A 25 13.79 -13.36 -2.93
N ILE A 26 13.88 -12.51 -1.90
CA ILE A 26 13.59 -12.91 -0.53
C ILE A 26 12.16 -13.46 -0.55
N ASP A 27 12.04 -14.77 -0.37
CA ASP A 27 10.74 -15.45 -0.37
C ASP A 27 9.96 -14.96 0.86
N ILE A 28 9.00 -14.08 0.62
CA ILE A 28 8.29 -13.30 1.64
C ILE A 28 7.49 -14.19 2.61
N LEU A 29 7.36 -15.48 2.34
CA LEU A 29 6.48 -16.38 3.10
C LEU A 29 7.16 -17.59 3.75
N GLY A 30 8.45 -17.73 3.80
CA GLY A 30 9.08 -18.97 4.27
C GLY A 30 10.06 -18.88 5.41
N GLY A 31 10.61 -17.76 5.70
CA GLY A 31 11.62 -17.59 6.74
C GLY A 31 11.43 -16.31 7.52
N LYS A 32 11.71 -16.32 8.81
CA LYS A 32 12.02 -15.13 9.59
C LYS A 32 13.31 -14.52 9.04
N ALA A 33 13.25 -13.87 7.88
CA ALA A 33 14.27 -12.91 7.51
C ALA A 33 14.15 -11.79 8.55
N GLY A 34 15.16 -11.64 9.41
CA GLY A 34 15.21 -10.56 10.37
C GLY A 34 15.16 -9.22 9.64
N GLU A 35 14.67 -8.17 10.31
CA GLU A 35 14.76 -6.82 9.78
C GLU A 35 16.22 -6.49 9.46
N ILE A 36 16.48 -5.93 8.27
CA ILE A 36 17.81 -5.48 7.84
C ILE A 36 18.21 -4.27 8.67
N ALA A 37 19.33 -4.36 9.37
CA ALA A 37 19.81 -3.29 10.23
C ALA A 37 20.49 -2.20 9.39
N ILE A 38 19.90 -0.98 9.40
CA ILE A 38 20.40 0.14 8.60
C ILE A 38 20.73 1.35 9.47
N ALA A 39 21.91 1.93 9.29
CA ALA A 39 22.29 3.21 9.87
C ALA A 39 21.94 4.33 8.88
N VAL A 40 20.92 5.13 9.19
CA VAL A 40 20.59 6.33 8.43
C VAL A 40 21.23 7.52 9.16
N LEU A 41 22.35 8.01 8.64
CA LEU A 41 23.15 9.03 9.31
C LEU A 41 22.58 10.42 9.07
N PRO A 42 22.75 11.37 10.01
CA PRO A 42 22.48 12.78 9.76
C PRO A 42 23.21 13.25 8.51
N PHE A 43 22.51 13.90 7.60
CA PHE A 43 23.11 14.40 6.37
C PHE A 43 23.88 15.70 6.66
N GLU A 44 25.10 15.81 6.14
CA GLU A 44 25.87 17.04 6.26
C GLU A 44 25.13 18.20 5.60
N GLY A 45 25.03 19.34 6.29
CA GLY A 45 24.29 20.50 5.77
C GLY A 45 22.76 20.45 5.88
N ASP A 46 22.21 19.46 6.60
CA ASP A 46 20.75 19.26 6.76
C ASP A 46 20.05 20.35 7.61
N GLY A 47 20.75 21.45 7.91
CA GLY A 47 20.16 22.68 8.46
C GLY A 47 19.78 22.63 9.95
N SER A 48 19.00 23.63 10.39
CA SER A 48 18.52 23.80 11.77
C SER A 48 17.35 22.86 12.09
N GLU A 49 16.91 22.83 13.37
CA GLU A 49 15.73 22.03 13.81
C GLU A 49 14.43 22.36 13.05
N LYS A 50 14.36 23.56 12.45
CA LYS A 50 13.17 23.98 11.66
C LYS A 50 13.20 23.50 10.21
N ASP A 51 14.33 22.97 9.76
CA ASP A 51 14.49 22.46 8.40
C ASP A 51 14.03 21.00 8.27
N ILE A 52 13.85 20.57 7.03
CA ILE A 52 13.54 19.17 6.71
C ILE A 52 14.77 18.33 7.07
N LYS A 53 14.57 17.31 7.89
CA LYS A 53 15.59 16.32 8.25
C LYS A 53 15.45 15.12 7.33
N PHE A 54 16.29 15.02 6.30
CA PHE A 54 16.22 13.93 5.32
C PHE A 54 16.45 12.58 5.95
N ASN A 55 17.42 12.46 6.87
CA ASN A 55 17.68 11.22 7.59
C ASN A 55 16.45 10.74 8.38
N GLU A 56 15.71 11.63 9.03
CA GLU A 56 14.53 11.26 9.82
C GLU A 56 13.38 10.77 8.92
N ILE A 57 13.16 11.40 7.76
CA ILE A 57 12.19 10.94 6.79
C ILE A 57 12.56 9.54 6.28
N VAL A 58 13.81 9.36 5.84
CA VAL A 58 14.31 8.09 5.31
C VAL A 58 14.24 6.99 6.36
N LYS A 59 14.65 7.27 7.59
CA LYS A 59 14.57 6.35 8.71
C LYS A 59 13.12 5.91 8.98
N ALA A 60 12.20 6.88 9.11
CA ALA A 60 10.79 6.59 9.38
C ALA A 60 10.13 5.76 8.26
N ASP A 61 10.42 6.07 7.01
CA ASP A 61 9.92 5.34 5.85
C ASP A 61 10.40 3.90 5.82
N LEU A 62 11.71 3.70 5.95
CA LEU A 62 12.32 2.37 5.92
C LEU A 62 11.80 1.50 7.08
N GLU A 63 11.70 2.05 8.29
CA GLU A 63 11.10 1.34 9.42
C GLU A 63 9.62 1.02 9.21
N ARG A 64 8.86 1.93 8.56
CA ARG A 64 7.44 1.71 8.23
C ARG A 64 7.24 0.53 7.30
N SER A 65 8.21 0.24 6.43
CA SER A 65 8.14 -0.92 5.54
C SER A 65 8.13 -2.26 6.29
N GLY A 66 8.66 -2.31 7.51
CA GLY A 66 8.88 -3.53 8.28
C GLY A 66 10.01 -4.43 7.75
N PHE A 67 10.74 -3.98 6.71
CA PHE A 67 11.93 -4.68 6.20
C PHE A 67 13.21 -4.21 6.87
N PHE A 68 13.20 -3.00 7.43
CA PHE A 68 14.39 -2.38 8.01
C PHE A 68 14.19 -2.06 9.48
N ARG A 69 15.27 -2.16 10.20
CA ARG A 69 15.42 -1.70 11.57
C ARG A 69 16.51 -0.64 11.61
N ALA A 70 16.14 0.60 11.92
CA ALA A 70 17.13 1.66 12.03
C ALA A 70 18.03 1.47 13.25
N ILE A 71 19.32 1.66 13.04
CA ILE A 71 20.30 1.75 14.13
C ILE A 71 20.15 3.12 14.79
N LYS A 72 20.16 3.16 16.11
CA LYS A 72 20.16 4.42 16.85
C LYS A 72 21.49 5.14 16.61
N THR A 73 21.43 6.35 16.12
CA THR A 73 22.60 7.19 15.84
C THR A 73 22.78 8.32 16.85
N ASP A 74 21.84 8.47 17.79
CA ASP A 74 21.90 9.46 18.84
C ASP A 74 23.09 9.19 19.79
N GLY A 75 23.87 10.22 20.07
CA GLY A 75 25.05 10.11 20.96
C GLY A 75 26.32 9.57 20.29
N ILE A 76 26.31 9.36 18.97
CA ILE A 76 27.49 8.98 18.21
C ILE A 76 28.30 10.23 17.90
N ASN A 77 29.55 10.33 18.44
CA ASN A 77 30.37 11.51 18.32
C ASN A 77 31.07 11.67 16.95
N ASN A 78 31.32 10.56 16.24
CA ASN A 78 32.01 10.57 14.95
C ASN A 78 31.06 10.02 13.85
N ILE A 79 30.14 10.88 13.42
CA ILE A 79 29.26 10.55 12.29
C ILE A 79 30.05 10.80 11.00
N PRO A 80 30.24 9.78 10.13
CA PRO A 80 30.91 9.96 8.86
C PRO A 80 30.12 10.90 7.96
N LYS A 81 30.81 11.82 7.32
CA LYS A 81 30.26 12.80 6.37
C LYS A 81 30.40 12.34 4.93
N ASP A 82 31.35 11.45 4.68
CA ASP A 82 31.65 10.86 3.38
C ASP A 82 31.86 9.36 3.57
N ILE A 83 31.71 8.59 2.51
CA ILE A 83 31.96 7.15 2.49
C ILE A 83 33.38 6.80 2.95
N LYS A 84 34.35 7.67 2.70
CA LYS A 84 35.75 7.47 3.09
C LYS A 84 35.97 7.56 4.58
N ASP A 85 35.08 8.23 5.30
CA ASP A 85 35.15 8.44 6.74
C ASP A 85 34.48 7.30 7.53
N ILE A 86 33.91 6.29 6.83
CA ILE A 86 33.21 5.18 7.48
C ILE A 86 34.19 4.26 8.19
N ASP A 87 34.10 4.19 9.52
CA ASP A 87 34.74 3.13 10.32
C ASP A 87 33.88 1.86 10.25
N TYR A 88 34.18 1.01 9.30
CA TYR A 88 33.44 -0.25 9.08
C TYR A 88 33.46 -1.16 10.30
N SER A 89 34.55 -1.16 11.09
CA SER A 89 34.67 -1.98 12.30
C SER A 89 33.69 -1.50 13.37
N TYR A 90 33.57 -0.19 13.55
CA TYR A 90 32.64 0.43 14.47
C TYR A 90 31.18 0.10 14.12
N TRP A 91 30.79 0.29 12.84
CA TRP A 91 29.43 0.02 12.40
C TRP A 91 29.07 -1.48 12.41
N THR A 92 30.05 -2.35 12.14
CA THR A 92 29.90 -3.81 12.30
C THR A 92 29.65 -4.18 13.75
N ALA A 93 30.35 -3.58 14.71
CA ALA A 93 30.13 -3.80 16.14
C ALA A 93 28.72 -3.38 16.58
N LEU A 94 28.15 -2.34 15.97
CA LEU A 94 26.75 -1.94 16.15
C LEU A 94 25.74 -2.82 15.41
N LYS A 95 26.23 -3.85 14.69
CA LYS A 95 25.41 -4.77 13.88
C LYS A 95 24.65 -4.06 12.76
N ALA A 96 25.20 -2.96 12.22
CA ALA A 96 24.69 -2.35 11.01
C ALA A 96 25.07 -3.21 9.80
N GLU A 97 24.09 -3.52 8.95
CA GLU A 97 24.31 -4.21 7.68
C GLU A 97 24.49 -3.19 6.55
N LEU A 98 23.74 -2.11 6.62
CA LEU A 98 23.75 -1.02 5.64
C LEU A 98 23.98 0.32 6.34
N ALA A 99 24.54 1.28 5.60
CA ALA A 99 24.59 2.67 6.02
C ALA A 99 24.19 3.60 4.87
N ILE A 100 23.51 4.71 5.22
CA ILE A 100 23.25 5.83 4.32
C ILE A 100 24.01 7.04 4.84
N VAL A 101 24.87 7.59 3.99
CA VAL A 101 25.60 8.84 4.21
C VAL A 101 25.09 9.87 3.21
N GLY A 102 24.88 11.10 3.61
CA GLY A 102 24.33 12.12 2.72
C GLY A 102 24.83 13.52 3.01
N LYS A 103 24.72 14.36 1.99
CA LYS A 103 25.05 15.78 2.03
C LYS A 103 23.93 16.60 1.41
N VAL A 104 23.60 17.73 2.03
CA VAL A 104 22.61 18.69 1.55
C VAL A 104 23.28 20.01 1.25
N GLU A 105 23.08 20.51 0.05
CA GLU A 105 23.44 21.87 -0.37
C GLU A 105 22.15 22.61 -0.67
N LYS A 106 21.91 23.75 0.00
CA LYS A 106 20.65 24.50 -0.09
C LYS A 106 20.90 25.97 -0.28
N ASN A 107 20.13 26.58 -1.16
CA ASN A 107 19.97 28.03 -1.29
C ASN A 107 18.47 28.39 -1.36
N ASP A 108 18.12 29.66 -1.61
CA ASP A 108 16.74 30.14 -1.61
C ASP A 108 15.83 29.49 -2.67
N THR A 109 16.42 28.97 -3.75
CA THR A 109 15.66 28.45 -4.91
C THR A 109 15.83 26.96 -5.13
N GLN A 110 16.88 26.34 -4.55
CA GLN A 110 17.25 24.97 -4.86
C GLN A 110 17.73 24.25 -3.62
N VAL A 111 17.38 22.97 -3.53
CA VAL A 111 17.97 21.99 -2.64
C VAL A 111 18.59 20.87 -3.49
N LYS A 112 19.84 20.55 -3.21
CA LYS A 112 20.57 19.43 -3.81
C LYS A 112 20.93 18.46 -2.69
N VAL A 113 20.59 17.20 -2.87
CA VAL A 113 20.86 16.12 -1.91
C VAL A 113 21.66 15.04 -2.62
N THR A 114 22.89 14.83 -2.20
CA THR A 114 23.74 13.72 -2.64
C THR A 114 23.82 12.69 -1.52
N TRP A 115 23.71 11.42 -1.85
CA TRP A 115 23.74 10.36 -0.85
C TRP A 115 24.28 9.05 -1.40
N ASP A 116 24.86 8.26 -0.50
CA ASP A 116 25.46 6.97 -0.74
C ASP A 116 24.78 5.90 0.11
N LEU A 117 24.50 4.73 -0.48
CA LEU A 117 24.12 3.51 0.23
C LEU A 117 25.28 2.54 0.21
N VAL A 118 25.69 2.07 1.40
CA VAL A 118 26.89 1.27 1.60
C VAL A 118 26.54 -0.04 2.30
N ASP A 119 27.07 -1.16 1.80
CA ASP A 119 27.07 -2.46 2.48
C ASP A 119 28.25 -2.47 3.47
N ILE A 120 27.94 -2.51 4.76
CA ILE A 120 28.93 -2.41 5.84
C ILE A 120 29.81 -3.67 5.90
N PHE A 121 29.21 -4.85 5.75
CA PHE A 121 29.96 -6.12 5.83
C PHE A 121 30.88 -6.33 4.64
N LYS A 122 30.38 -5.99 3.43
CA LYS A 122 31.18 -6.10 2.19
C LYS A 122 32.10 -4.91 1.97
N GLN A 123 31.96 -3.86 2.78
CA GLN A 123 32.70 -2.60 2.64
C GLN A 123 32.59 -2.03 1.22
N LYS A 124 31.38 -2.05 0.67
CA LYS A 124 31.14 -1.76 -0.73
C LYS A 124 30.02 -0.75 -0.91
N LEU A 125 30.26 0.22 -1.78
CA LEU A 125 29.24 1.13 -2.26
C LEU A 125 28.21 0.36 -3.10
N ILE A 126 26.92 0.46 -2.73
CA ILE A 126 25.80 -0.11 -3.49
C ILE A 126 25.33 0.87 -4.56
N THR A 127 25.13 2.13 -4.19
CA THR A 127 24.71 3.20 -5.12
C THR A 127 25.04 4.57 -4.58
N THR A 128 25.31 5.50 -5.48
CA THR A 128 25.38 6.95 -5.26
C THR A 128 24.28 7.59 -6.08
N MET A 129 23.56 8.55 -5.51
CA MET A 129 22.53 9.31 -6.21
C MET A 129 22.52 10.76 -5.79
N GLU A 130 22.04 11.59 -6.72
CA GLU A 130 21.83 13.02 -6.50
C GLU A 130 20.40 13.39 -6.87
N TYR A 131 19.76 14.14 -6.01
CA TYR A 131 18.46 14.76 -6.27
C TYR A 131 18.59 16.29 -6.19
N VAL A 132 18.02 16.94 -7.19
CA VAL A 132 17.94 18.39 -7.24
C VAL A 132 16.48 18.80 -7.35
N GLY A 133 16.05 19.75 -6.54
CA GLY A 133 14.66 20.22 -6.56
C GLY A 133 14.50 21.58 -5.91
N ASN A 134 13.27 22.05 -5.84
CA ASN A 134 12.91 23.23 -5.07
C ASN A 134 12.89 22.90 -3.57
N PRO A 135 13.23 23.81 -2.66
CA PRO A 135 13.18 23.56 -1.20
C PRO A 135 11.82 23.04 -0.71
N SER A 136 10.70 23.45 -1.33
CA SER A 136 9.36 22.91 -1.01
C SER A 136 9.18 21.42 -1.33
N GLN A 137 10.03 20.84 -2.17
CA GLN A 137 10.03 19.42 -2.54
C GLN A 137 10.90 18.55 -1.62
N GLY A 138 11.50 19.12 -0.58
CA GLY A 138 12.46 18.40 0.27
C GLY A 138 11.89 17.10 0.85
N ARG A 139 10.63 17.08 1.32
CA ARG A 139 9.98 15.85 1.80
C ARG A 139 9.87 14.80 0.69
N LEU A 140 9.48 15.21 -0.51
CA LEU A 140 9.39 14.33 -1.68
C LEU A 140 10.76 13.72 -2.02
N ILE A 141 11.84 14.50 -1.90
CA ILE A 141 13.21 14.01 -2.09
C ILE A 141 13.53 12.94 -1.03
N GLY A 142 13.21 13.18 0.25
CA GLY A 142 13.39 12.19 1.32
C GLY A 142 12.67 10.86 1.00
N HIS A 143 11.41 10.91 0.61
CA HIS A 143 10.64 9.72 0.22
C HIS A 143 11.20 9.02 -1.03
N ARG A 144 11.76 9.76 -2.00
CA ARG A 144 12.44 9.18 -3.17
C ARG A 144 13.74 8.48 -2.81
N ILE A 145 14.50 9.01 -1.85
CA ILE A 145 15.67 8.32 -1.29
C ILE A 145 15.22 6.99 -0.68
N SER A 146 14.21 7.01 0.17
CA SER A 146 13.63 5.80 0.80
C SER A 146 13.18 4.77 -0.23
N ASN A 147 12.51 5.21 -1.31
CA ASN A 147 12.06 4.33 -2.38
C ASN A 147 13.22 3.62 -3.07
N LEU A 148 14.27 4.36 -3.42
CA LEU A 148 15.41 3.78 -4.11
C LEU A 148 16.22 2.85 -3.20
N VAL A 149 16.41 3.20 -1.93
CA VAL A 149 17.04 2.31 -0.94
C VAL A 149 16.24 1.02 -0.81
N TYR A 150 14.92 1.12 -0.65
CA TYR A 150 14.05 -0.03 -0.56
C TYR A 150 14.17 -0.93 -1.81
N GLU A 151 14.10 -0.33 -2.99
CA GLU A 151 14.21 -1.05 -4.26
C GLU A 151 15.58 -1.72 -4.45
N LYS A 152 16.68 -1.02 -4.14
CA LYS A 152 18.04 -1.59 -4.24
C LYS A 152 18.27 -2.78 -3.34
N VAL A 153 17.58 -2.82 -2.21
CA VAL A 153 17.73 -3.89 -1.20
C VAL A 153 16.75 -5.03 -1.42
N THR A 154 15.49 -4.74 -1.80
CA THR A 154 14.42 -5.74 -1.90
C THR A 154 14.11 -6.18 -3.33
N GLY A 155 14.62 -5.46 -4.34
CA GLY A 155 14.26 -5.68 -5.75
C GLY A 155 12.85 -5.23 -6.14
N THR A 156 12.12 -4.59 -5.22
CA THR A 156 10.73 -4.16 -5.41
C THR A 156 10.62 -2.64 -5.24
N PRO A 157 9.86 -1.92 -6.07
CA PRO A 157 9.70 -0.48 -5.93
C PRO A 157 9.21 -0.06 -4.53
N GLY A 158 9.81 0.99 -3.96
CA GLY A 158 9.32 1.60 -2.72
C GLY A 158 8.02 2.37 -2.94
N VAL A 159 7.23 2.56 -1.87
CA VAL A 159 5.89 3.20 -1.92
C VAL A 159 5.82 4.51 -1.13
N PHE A 160 6.94 5.02 -0.64
CA PHE A 160 6.96 6.09 0.36
C PHE A 160 6.52 7.45 -0.19
N HIS A 161 6.57 7.68 -1.51
CA HIS A 161 6.06 8.90 -2.15
C HIS A 161 4.61 8.80 -2.60
N THR A 162 3.94 7.67 -2.37
CA THR A 162 2.53 7.50 -2.70
C THR A 162 1.61 8.22 -1.71
N LYS A 163 0.31 8.26 -2.01
CA LYS A 163 -0.69 8.91 -1.16
C LYS A 163 -1.61 7.88 -0.51
N ILE A 164 -2.21 8.30 0.59
CA ILE A 164 -3.30 7.55 1.23
C ILE A 164 -4.55 8.41 1.32
N GLY A 165 -5.70 7.78 1.13
CA GLY A 165 -7.00 8.35 1.41
C GLY A 165 -7.59 7.76 2.68
N TYR A 166 -8.33 8.53 3.47
CA TYR A 166 -8.99 8.08 4.69
C TYR A 166 -10.10 9.03 5.11
N VAL A 167 -11.06 8.52 5.86
CA VAL A 167 -12.16 9.31 6.39
C VAL A 167 -11.89 9.67 7.85
N LYS A 168 -11.96 10.98 8.16
CA LYS A 168 -12.01 11.49 9.54
C LYS A 168 -13.46 11.73 9.94
N LYS A 169 -13.83 11.29 11.13
CA LYS A 169 -15.09 11.65 11.79
C LYS A 169 -14.80 12.58 12.96
N PHE A 170 -15.51 13.67 13.03
CA PHE A 170 -15.47 14.65 14.11
C PHE A 170 -16.72 14.54 14.99
N ASP A 171 -16.65 15.02 16.22
CA ASP A 171 -17.73 14.91 17.22
C ASP A 171 -19.00 15.67 16.81
N ASP A 172 -18.90 16.72 16.01
CA ASP A 172 -19.97 17.55 15.47
C ASP A 172 -20.76 16.92 14.31
N LYS A 173 -20.66 15.63 14.10
CA LYS A 173 -21.20 14.88 12.96
C LYS A 173 -20.63 15.32 11.61
N LYS A 174 -19.44 15.87 11.59
CA LYS A 174 -18.71 16.20 10.39
C LYS A 174 -17.82 15.04 9.98
N TYR A 175 -17.86 14.71 8.69
CA TYR A 175 -17.02 13.69 8.06
C TYR A 175 -16.21 14.37 6.97
N THR A 176 -14.92 14.01 6.88
CA THR A 176 -14.08 14.46 5.76
C THR A 176 -13.35 13.30 5.15
N LEU A 177 -13.40 13.15 3.82
CA LEU A 177 -12.49 12.31 3.08
C LEU A 177 -11.23 13.12 2.81
N ASN A 178 -10.10 12.63 3.29
CA ASN A 178 -8.81 13.30 3.23
C ASN A 178 -7.85 12.50 2.36
N ILE A 179 -6.92 13.19 1.73
CA ILE A 179 -5.76 12.63 1.04
C ILE A 179 -4.52 13.25 1.67
N SER A 180 -3.51 12.42 1.98
CA SER A 180 -2.22 12.86 2.50
C SER A 180 -1.07 12.07 1.89
N ASP A 181 0.17 12.48 2.19
CA ASP A 181 1.34 11.63 2.03
C ASP A 181 1.19 10.36 2.88
N LEU A 182 1.93 9.31 2.57
CA LEU A 182 1.88 8.04 3.30
C LEU A 182 2.16 8.22 4.80
N ASP A 183 2.96 9.18 5.17
CA ASP A 183 3.31 9.49 6.57
C ASP A 183 2.33 10.45 7.27
N GLY A 184 1.23 10.83 6.60
CA GLY A 184 0.18 11.69 7.14
C GLY A 184 0.37 13.20 6.89
N PHE A 185 1.52 13.61 6.34
CA PHE A 185 1.76 15.02 5.99
C PHE A 185 0.92 15.48 4.79
N ASN A 186 0.82 16.80 4.60
CA ASN A 186 0.10 17.43 3.49
C ASN A 186 -1.36 17.00 3.36
N ALA A 187 -2.00 16.65 4.47
CA ALA A 187 -3.39 16.21 4.48
C ALA A 187 -4.35 17.30 3.99
N LYS A 188 -5.15 16.97 2.96
CA LYS A 188 -6.18 17.84 2.39
C LYS A 188 -7.52 17.13 2.40
N ALA A 189 -8.57 17.82 2.85
CA ALA A 189 -9.95 17.33 2.71
C ALA A 189 -10.43 17.52 1.28
N VAL A 190 -10.76 16.42 0.60
CA VAL A 190 -11.31 16.42 -0.78
C VAL A 190 -12.84 16.32 -0.79
N VAL A 191 -13.45 15.80 0.30
CA VAL A 191 -14.90 15.82 0.53
C VAL A 191 -15.17 16.24 1.97
N THR A 192 -16.18 17.08 2.18
CA THR A 192 -16.74 17.37 3.50
C THR A 192 -18.23 17.08 3.49
N SER A 193 -18.73 16.37 4.50
CA SER A 193 -20.13 15.98 4.61
C SER A 193 -20.59 16.01 6.08
N THR A 194 -21.87 16.27 6.31
CA THR A 194 -22.54 16.07 7.60
C THR A 194 -23.07 14.65 7.77
N GLN A 195 -22.93 13.82 6.75
CA GLN A 195 -23.37 12.43 6.74
C GLN A 195 -22.17 11.51 6.58
N PRO A 196 -22.26 10.25 7.00
CA PRO A 196 -21.18 9.28 6.87
C PRO A 196 -20.65 9.15 5.45
N ILE A 197 -19.35 8.96 5.35
CA ILE A 197 -18.62 8.54 4.14
C ILE A 197 -17.95 7.22 4.48
N ILE A 198 -18.15 6.19 3.65
CA ILE A 198 -17.58 4.86 3.84
C ILE A 198 -17.14 4.24 2.51
N SER A 199 -16.45 3.10 2.56
CA SER A 199 -16.06 2.28 1.40
C SER A 199 -15.30 3.08 0.34
N THR A 200 -14.32 3.87 0.75
CA THR A 200 -13.47 4.66 -0.16
C THR A 200 -12.56 3.76 -0.99
N ARG A 201 -12.48 4.02 -2.30
CA ARG A 201 -11.67 3.24 -3.24
C ARG A 201 -11.03 4.15 -4.28
N TRP A 202 -9.71 4.16 -4.30
CA TRP A 202 -8.94 4.84 -5.33
C TRP A 202 -9.02 4.09 -6.65
N SER A 203 -9.15 4.80 -7.78
CA SER A 203 -9.08 4.15 -9.09
C SER A 203 -7.65 3.71 -9.40
N PRO A 204 -7.44 2.59 -10.09
CA PRO A 204 -6.10 2.11 -10.45
C PRO A 204 -5.25 3.09 -11.28
N ASP A 205 -5.88 4.00 -12.02
CA ASP A 205 -5.21 5.07 -12.78
C ASP A 205 -4.85 6.32 -11.94
N GLY A 206 -5.14 6.30 -10.63
CA GLY A 206 -4.85 7.40 -9.70
C GLY A 206 -5.75 8.63 -9.81
N LYS A 207 -6.61 8.73 -10.82
CA LYS A 207 -7.32 9.97 -11.15
C LYS A 207 -8.60 10.20 -10.37
N LYS A 208 -9.22 9.13 -9.88
CA LYS A 208 -10.56 9.19 -9.26
C LYS A 208 -10.61 8.44 -7.93
N ILE A 209 -11.62 8.78 -7.14
CA ILE A 209 -11.96 8.05 -5.92
C ILE A 209 -13.47 7.77 -5.92
N ALA A 210 -13.85 6.50 -5.70
CA ALA A 210 -15.23 6.09 -5.46
C ALA A 210 -15.46 5.98 -3.96
N TYR A 211 -16.65 6.35 -3.49
CA TYR A 211 -17.04 6.23 -2.09
C TYR A 211 -18.55 6.17 -1.93
N VAL A 212 -19.00 5.62 -0.82
CA VAL A 212 -20.40 5.63 -0.40
C VAL A 212 -20.65 6.84 0.47
N SER A 213 -21.72 7.58 0.20
CA SER A 213 -22.20 8.72 0.99
C SER A 213 -23.66 8.54 1.40
N PHE A 214 -23.99 9.01 2.61
CA PHE A 214 -25.37 9.00 3.12
C PHE A 214 -26.08 10.35 2.95
N GLU A 215 -25.54 11.28 2.18
CA GLU A 215 -26.11 12.63 1.97
C GLU A 215 -27.52 12.62 1.36
N LYS A 216 -27.93 11.56 0.70
CA LYS A 216 -29.29 11.36 0.17
C LYS A 216 -30.23 10.61 1.14
N LYS A 217 -29.90 10.59 2.46
CA LYS A 217 -30.61 9.85 3.53
C LYS A 217 -30.64 8.33 3.33
N LYS A 218 -29.89 7.82 2.38
CA LYS A 218 -29.60 6.41 2.10
C LYS A 218 -28.21 6.30 1.51
N PRO A 219 -27.56 5.11 1.55
CA PRO A 219 -26.29 4.91 0.92
C PRO A 219 -26.40 5.04 -0.61
N VAL A 220 -25.55 5.88 -1.18
CA VAL A 220 -25.39 6.13 -2.63
C VAL A 220 -23.91 6.18 -2.97
N ILE A 221 -23.53 5.90 -4.22
CA ILE A 221 -22.14 5.88 -4.63
C ILE A 221 -21.82 7.09 -5.49
N PHE A 222 -20.77 7.81 -5.10
CA PHE A 222 -20.16 8.87 -5.88
C PHE A 222 -18.82 8.42 -6.45
N VAL A 223 -18.48 8.93 -7.61
CA VAL A 223 -17.14 8.98 -8.18
C VAL A 223 -16.71 10.42 -8.26
N GLN A 224 -15.56 10.74 -7.69
CA GLN A 224 -14.97 12.06 -7.71
C GLN A 224 -13.68 12.07 -8.50
N ASP A 225 -13.52 13.03 -9.41
CA ASP A 225 -12.27 13.36 -10.06
C ASP A 225 -11.39 14.15 -9.09
N LEU A 226 -10.14 13.70 -8.89
CA LEU A 226 -9.26 14.30 -7.89
C LEU A 226 -8.53 15.56 -8.40
N SER A 227 -8.47 15.75 -9.71
CA SER A 227 -7.84 16.92 -10.32
C SER A 227 -8.78 18.13 -10.36
N THR A 228 -10.05 17.89 -10.66
CA THR A 228 -11.07 18.94 -10.80
C THR A 228 -11.93 19.10 -9.54
N GLY A 229 -12.01 18.07 -8.70
CA GLY A 229 -12.94 18.00 -7.57
C GLY A 229 -14.39 17.70 -7.97
N GLU A 230 -14.68 17.47 -9.26
CA GLU A 230 -16.02 17.16 -9.74
C GLU A 230 -16.51 15.82 -9.18
N ARG A 231 -17.78 15.81 -8.69
CA ARG A 231 -18.42 14.64 -8.11
C ARG A 231 -19.59 14.19 -8.98
N LYS A 232 -19.59 12.93 -9.40
CA LYS A 232 -20.70 12.31 -10.12
C LYS A 232 -21.40 11.28 -9.25
N LEU A 233 -22.73 11.39 -9.10
CA LEU A 233 -23.58 10.39 -8.48
C LEU A 233 -23.79 9.23 -9.48
N VAL A 234 -23.11 8.10 -9.25
CA VAL A 234 -23.11 6.99 -10.21
C VAL A 234 -24.07 5.85 -9.83
N ALA A 235 -24.40 5.70 -8.53
CA ALA A 235 -25.40 4.73 -8.11
C ALA A 235 -26.35 5.33 -7.05
N ASN A 236 -27.64 5.37 -7.38
CA ASN A 236 -28.73 5.83 -6.52
C ASN A 236 -29.98 4.96 -6.70
N PHE A 237 -29.78 3.64 -6.76
CA PHE A 237 -30.86 2.69 -6.94
C PHE A 237 -31.65 2.51 -5.64
N LYS A 238 -32.87 1.94 -5.75
CA LYS A 238 -33.68 1.59 -4.59
C LYS A 238 -32.91 0.63 -3.66
N GLY A 239 -33.00 0.82 -2.35
CA GLY A 239 -32.29 0.02 -1.37
C GLY A 239 -30.85 0.47 -1.14
N ASN A 240 -30.00 -0.46 -0.77
CA ASN A 240 -28.58 -0.20 -0.47
C ASN A 240 -27.74 -0.12 -1.74
N ASN A 241 -26.81 0.84 -1.80
CA ASN A 241 -25.81 0.99 -2.85
C ASN A 241 -24.45 1.09 -2.15
N SER A 242 -23.63 0.05 -2.22
CA SER A 242 -22.45 -0.04 -1.36
C SER A 242 -21.28 -0.77 -2.02
N ALA A 243 -20.15 -0.77 -1.32
CA ALA A 243 -18.94 -1.54 -1.62
C ALA A 243 -18.45 -1.40 -3.08
N PRO A 244 -18.22 -0.18 -3.59
CA PRO A 244 -17.65 -0.01 -4.93
C PRO A 244 -16.24 -0.61 -5.02
N ALA A 245 -15.93 -1.23 -6.16
CA ALA A 245 -14.62 -1.75 -6.48
C ALA A 245 -14.30 -1.50 -7.95
N TRP A 246 -13.18 -0.86 -8.21
CA TRP A 246 -12.74 -0.54 -9.57
C TRP A 246 -12.24 -1.77 -10.33
N SER A 247 -12.54 -1.85 -11.62
CA SER A 247 -11.83 -2.75 -12.53
C SER A 247 -10.39 -2.28 -12.73
N PRO A 248 -9.44 -3.18 -13.06
CA PRO A 248 -8.02 -2.84 -13.19
C PRO A 248 -7.73 -1.74 -14.24
N ASP A 249 -8.57 -1.62 -15.25
CA ASP A 249 -8.49 -0.61 -16.31
C ASP A 249 -9.18 0.73 -15.96
N SER A 250 -9.71 0.86 -14.73
CA SER A 250 -10.45 2.04 -14.23
C SER A 250 -11.74 2.38 -15.00
N LYS A 251 -12.24 1.49 -15.89
CA LYS A 251 -13.41 1.78 -16.72
C LYS A 251 -14.72 1.33 -16.10
N GLN A 252 -14.69 0.35 -15.20
CA GLN A 252 -15.87 -0.22 -14.58
C GLN A 252 -15.82 -0.20 -13.07
N LEU A 253 -16.99 -0.32 -12.45
CA LEU A 253 -17.20 -0.53 -11.03
C LEU A 253 -18.01 -1.80 -10.81
N ALA A 254 -17.50 -2.71 -9.98
CA ALA A 254 -18.34 -3.67 -9.29
C ALA A 254 -18.89 -3.02 -8.02
N LEU A 255 -20.15 -3.26 -7.69
CA LEU A 255 -20.82 -2.68 -6.53
C LEU A 255 -21.91 -3.63 -6.03
N VAL A 256 -22.39 -3.35 -4.82
CA VAL A 256 -23.46 -4.12 -4.19
C VAL A 256 -24.76 -3.31 -4.22
N LEU A 257 -25.81 -3.92 -4.75
CA LEU A 257 -27.17 -3.41 -4.62
C LEU A 257 -28.01 -4.41 -3.84
N THR A 258 -28.78 -3.87 -2.87
CA THR A 258 -29.77 -4.67 -2.17
C THR A 258 -31.13 -4.47 -2.82
N TYR A 259 -31.62 -5.50 -3.50
CA TYR A 259 -32.91 -5.52 -4.14
C TYR A 259 -33.65 -6.78 -3.71
N ASN A 260 -34.92 -6.63 -3.29
CA ASN A 260 -35.75 -7.75 -2.79
C ASN A 260 -35.05 -8.59 -1.69
N GLU A 261 -34.56 -7.91 -0.63
CA GLU A 261 -33.97 -8.51 0.58
C GLU A 261 -32.56 -9.11 0.43
N PHE A 262 -32.08 -9.34 -0.78
CA PHE A 262 -30.74 -9.89 -1.00
C PHE A 262 -29.76 -8.83 -1.52
N SER A 263 -28.58 -8.81 -0.93
CA SER A 263 -27.44 -8.02 -1.44
C SER A 263 -26.75 -8.82 -2.54
N GLN A 264 -26.64 -8.23 -3.73
CA GLN A 264 -26.06 -8.88 -4.91
C GLN A 264 -25.06 -7.95 -5.60
N ILE A 265 -24.12 -8.55 -6.30
CA ILE A 265 -23.08 -7.82 -7.02
C ILE A 265 -23.56 -7.46 -8.43
N TYR A 266 -23.32 -6.22 -8.79
CA TYR A 266 -23.53 -5.65 -10.11
C TYR A 266 -22.24 -5.09 -10.66
N VAL A 267 -22.12 -5.00 -11.97
CA VAL A 267 -21.03 -4.32 -12.68
C VAL A 267 -21.63 -3.24 -13.55
N MET A 268 -21.02 -2.05 -13.59
CA MET A 268 -21.43 -0.94 -14.44
C MET A 268 -20.21 -0.17 -14.93
N ASN A 269 -20.39 0.67 -15.93
CA ASN A 269 -19.34 1.62 -16.30
C ASN A 269 -19.08 2.62 -15.17
N ALA A 270 -17.85 3.13 -15.09
CA ALA A 270 -17.44 4.08 -14.04
C ALA A 270 -18.25 5.39 -14.06
N ASP A 271 -18.94 5.67 -15.12
CA ASP A 271 -19.84 6.82 -15.27
C ASP A 271 -21.28 6.56 -14.79
N GLY A 272 -21.58 5.33 -14.33
CA GLY A 272 -22.90 4.90 -13.87
C GLY A 272 -23.80 4.29 -14.95
N SER A 273 -23.35 4.22 -16.20
CA SER A 273 -24.11 3.60 -17.30
C SER A 273 -23.91 2.07 -17.35
N ASP A 274 -24.74 1.38 -18.15
CA ASP A 274 -24.65 -0.05 -18.50
C ASP A 274 -24.57 -1.00 -17.29
N ILE A 275 -25.45 -0.79 -16.30
CA ILE A 275 -25.46 -1.64 -15.11
C ILE A 275 -26.01 -3.04 -15.41
N LYS A 276 -25.25 -4.07 -15.01
CA LYS A 276 -25.60 -5.48 -15.19
C LYS A 276 -25.37 -6.24 -13.90
N ARG A 277 -26.30 -7.12 -13.55
CA ARG A 277 -26.12 -8.02 -12.42
C ARG A 277 -25.09 -9.09 -12.80
N LEU A 278 -24.07 -9.29 -11.91
CA LEU A 278 -22.98 -10.23 -12.15
C LEU A 278 -23.47 -11.68 -12.22
N MET A 279 -24.34 -12.07 -11.28
CA MET A 279 -24.93 -13.40 -11.18
C MET A 279 -26.29 -13.35 -10.47
N ARG A 280 -27.15 -14.35 -10.68
CA ARG A 280 -28.33 -14.55 -9.85
C ARG A 280 -27.96 -15.37 -8.63
N SER A 281 -28.30 -14.88 -7.45
CA SER A 281 -27.99 -15.53 -6.19
C SER A 281 -29.15 -15.36 -5.20
N ARG A 282 -29.37 -16.36 -4.34
CA ARG A 282 -30.24 -16.30 -3.17
C ARG A 282 -29.46 -16.08 -1.87
N TYR A 283 -28.18 -15.80 -1.98
CA TYR A 283 -27.27 -15.58 -0.88
C TYR A 283 -26.93 -14.08 -0.79
N ILE A 284 -26.35 -13.70 0.31
CA ILE A 284 -25.77 -12.37 0.50
C ILE A 284 -24.39 -12.38 -0.16
N ASP A 285 -24.27 -11.72 -1.31
CA ASP A 285 -23.03 -11.55 -2.04
C ASP A 285 -22.60 -10.07 -1.94
N THR A 286 -21.45 -9.80 -1.34
CA THR A 286 -21.00 -8.43 -0.99
C THR A 286 -19.49 -8.27 -1.12
N GLU A 287 -19.02 -7.02 -0.94
CA GLU A 287 -17.60 -6.64 -0.90
C GLU A 287 -16.76 -7.16 -2.09
N PRO A 288 -17.18 -6.87 -3.32
CA PRO A 288 -16.44 -7.30 -4.49
C PRO A 288 -15.02 -6.71 -4.53
N ALA A 289 -14.10 -7.47 -5.12
CA ALA A 289 -12.75 -7.05 -5.47
C ALA A 289 -12.35 -7.69 -6.79
N TRP A 290 -12.00 -6.87 -7.77
CA TRP A 290 -11.52 -7.36 -9.06
C TRP A 290 -10.16 -8.05 -8.92
N ALA A 291 -9.97 -9.14 -9.64
CA ALA A 291 -8.65 -9.69 -9.87
C ALA A 291 -7.83 -8.74 -10.75
N PRO A 292 -6.50 -8.65 -10.57
CA PRO A 292 -5.66 -7.72 -11.33
C PRO A 292 -5.66 -7.95 -12.84
N ASP A 293 -5.93 -9.18 -13.28
CA ASP A 293 -6.07 -9.55 -14.70
C ASP A 293 -7.43 -9.14 -15.31
N GLY A 294 -8.37 -8.70 -14.47
CA GLY A 294 -9.72 -8.33 -14.91
C GLY A 294 -10.60 -9.50 -15.30
N GLN A 295 -10.17 -10.75 -15.14
CA GLN A 295 -10.90 -11.94 -15.58
C GLN A 295 -11.83 -12.54 -14.52
N SER A 296 -11.69 -12.10 -13.27
CA SER A 296 -12.52 -12.61 -12.18
C SER A 296 -12.78 -11.56 -11.10
N ILE A 297 -13.79 -11.82 -10.25
CA ILE A 297 -14.13 -11.01 -9.09
C ILE A 297 -14.14 -11.90 -7.85
N TYR A 298 -13.39 -11.50 -6.83
CA TYR A 298 -13.45 -12.04 -5.48
C TYR A 298 -14.55 -11.34 -4.70
N PHE A 299 -15.25 -12.06 -3.84
CA PHE A 299 -16.36 -11.49 -3.06
C PHE A 299 -16.65 -12.28 -1.79
N THR A 300 -17.30 -11.63 -0.85
CA THR A 300 -17.83 -12.28 0.36
C THR A 300 -19.19 -12.86 0.07
N SER A 301 -19.44 -14.12 0.50
CA SER A 301 -20.74 -14.78 0.39
C SER A 301 -21.04 -15.71 1.56
N ASP A 302 -22.30 -15.79 1.97
CA ASP A 302 -22.78 -16.70 3.01
C ASP A 302 -23.27 -18.06 2.48
N ARG A 303 -23.07 -18.35 1.18
CA ARG A 303 -23.56 -19.57 0.50
C ARG A 303 -23.06 -20.89 1.10
N GLY A 304 -22.00 -20.86 1.87
CA GLY A 304 -21.44 -22.00 2.58
C GLY A 304 -21.89 -22.13 4.03
N GLY A 305 -22.94 -21.41 4.46
CA GLY A 305 -23.46 -21.41 5.83
C GLY A 305 -22.84 -20.36 6.76
N GLY A 306 -21.93 -19.53 6.25
CA GLY A 306 -21.33 -18.39 6.93
C GLY A 306 -20.46 -17.58 5.96
N PRO A 307 -20.07 -16.32 6.33
CA PRO A 307 -19.33 -15.45 5.44
C PRO A 307 -17.95 -16.02 5.09
N GLN A 308 -17.72 -16.28 3.81
CA GLN A 308 -16.47 -16.76 3.25
C GLN A 308 -16.17 -16.04 1.94
N ILE A 309 -14.93 -16.09 1.50
CA ILE A 309 -14.51 -15.48 0.25
C ILE A 309 -14.62 -16.50 -0.88
N TYR A 310 -15.22 -16.05 -1.96
CA TYR A 310 -15.39 -16.78 -3.21
C TYR A 310 -14.80 -15.97 -4.36
N ASN A 311 -14.50 -16.64 -5.45
CA ASN A 311 -14.11 -16.05 -6.72
C ASN A 311 -15.11 -16.50 -7.80
N ILE A 312 -15.51 -15.57 -8.66
CA ILE A 312 -16.30 -15.87 -9.86
C ILE A 312 -15.49 -15.50 -11.09
N ASN A 313 -15.30 -16.44 -12.00
CA ASN A 313 -14.74 -16.17 -13.32
C ASN A 313 -15.79 -15.41 -14.16
N LEU A 314 -15.37 -14.40 -14.93
CA LEU A 314 -16.29 -13.55 -15.69
C LEU A 314 -16.74 -14.16 -17.01
N ASP A 315 -15.99 -15.11 -17.58
CA ASP A 315 -16.31 -15.75 -18.85
C ASP A 315 -17.31 -16.89 -18.67
N ASP A 316 -16.94 -17.92 -17.90
CA ASP A 316 -17.75 -19.15 -17.72
C ASP A 316 -18.68 -19.10 -16.50
N LYS A 317 -18.56 -18.07 -15.65
CA LYS A 317 -19.32 -17.88 -14.41
C LYS A 317 -19.09 -18.97 -13.36
N GLU A 318 -18.00 -19.74 -13.45
CA GLU A 318 -17.62 -20.70 -12.42
C GLU A 318 -17.33 -19.98 -11.10
N ILE A 319 -17.87 -20.52 -10.00
CA ILE A 319 -17.69 -19.96 -8.66
C ILE A 319 -16.88 -20.93 -7.81
N LYS A 320 -15.76 -20.46 -7.25
CA LYS A 320 -14.86 -21.23 -6.38
C LYS A 320 -14.79 -20.61 -5.00
N ARG A 321 -14.83 -21.42 -3.96
CA ARG A 321 -14.53 -20.98 -2.59
C ARG A 321 -13.01 -20.81 -2.44
N ILE A 322 -12.57 -19.72 -1.79
CA ILE A 322 -11.17 -19.39 -1.63
C ILE A 322 -10.70 -19.57 -0.19
N THR A 323 -11.54 -19.22 0.79
CA THR A 323 -11.18 -19.35 2.21
C THR A 323 -11.84 -20.55 2.86
N PHE A 324 -11.04 -21.32 3.62
CA PHE A 324 -11.49 -22.56 4.28
C PHE A 324 -11.22 -22.54 5.78
N GLU A 325 -10.23 -21.77 6.24
CA GLU A 325 -9.90 -21.62 7.65
C GLU A 325 -10.82 -20.62 8.35
N GLY A 326 -11.27 -20.93 9.55
CA GLY A 326 -12.16 -20.06 10.32
C GLY A 326 -13.62 -20.06 9.83
N LYS A 327 -14.48 -19.41 10.63
CA LYS A 327 -15.92 -19.35 10.35
C LYS A 327 -16.39 -18.06 9.70
N TYR A 328 -15.51 -17.05 9.65
CA TYR A 328 -15.81 -15.71 9.19
C TYR A 328 -14.61 -15.13 8.45
N ASN A 329 -14.72 -14.93 7.14
CA ASN A 329 -13.74 -14.32 6.29
C ASN A 329 -14.42 -13.39 5.29
N VAL A 330 -14.07 -12.11 5.29
CA VAL A 330 -14.77 -11.05 4.55
C VAL A 330 -13.80 -10.00 4.00
N SER A 331 -14.29 -9.13 3.12
CA SER A 331 -13.57 -7.96 2.59
C SER A 331 -12.26 -8.30 1.86
N PRO A 332 -12.30 -9.15 0.82
CA PRO A 332 -11.10 -9.51 0.06
C PRO A 332 -10.49 -8.29 -0.65
N ARG A 333 -9.15 -8.23 -0.68
CA ARG A 333 -8.36 -7.31 -1.52
C ARG A 333 -7.14 -8.04 -2.04
N LEU A 334 -6.79 -7.81 -3.28
CA LEU A 334 -5.69 -8.53 -3.93
C LEU A 334 -4.47 -7.63 -4.08
N THR A 335 -3.28 -8.25 -4.10
CA THR A 335 -2.06 -7.57 -4.55
C THR A 335 -2.13 -7.29 -6.05
N PRO A 336 -1.43 -6.26 -6.56
CA PRO A 336 -1.41 -5.95 -7.99
C PRO A 336 -0.91 -7.09 -8.88
N ASP A 337 -0.06 -7.98 -8.36
CA ASP A 337 0.44 -9.17 -9.06
C ASP A 337 -0.47 -10.41 -8.90
N GLY A 338 -1.56 -10.30 -8.15
CA GLY A 338 -2.52 -11.37 -7.90
C GLY A 338 -2.02 -12.54 -7.05
N LYS A 339 -0.85 -12.42 -6.41
CA LYS A 339 -0.28 -13.54 -5.62
C LYS A 339 -0.87 -13.64 -4.24
N PHE A 340 -1.28 -12.52 -3.64
CA PHE A 340 -1.82 -12.47 -2.31
C PHE A 340 -3.19 -11.82 -2.27
N MET A 341 -3.98 -12.25 -1.29
CA MET A 341 -5.24 -11.64 -0.91
C MET A 341 -5.19 -11.29 0.58
N THR A 342 -5.48 -10.03 0.95
CA THR A 342 -5.79 -9.66 2.34
C THR A 342 -7.28 -9.67 2.56
N PHE A 343 -7.68 -9.95 3.79
CA PHE A 343 -9.08 -10.03 4.21
C PHE A 343 -9.22 -9.86 5.72
N ILE A 344 -10.45 -9.70 6.19
CA ILE A 344 -10.79 -9.73 7.60
C ILE A 344 -11.20 -11.13 7.98
N THR A 345 -10.59 -11.67 9.02
CA THR A 345 -10.98 -12.94 9.68
C THR A 345 -11.39 -12.68 11.12
N GLN A 346 -12.17 -13.59 11.71
CA GLN A 346 -12.57 -13.51 13.11
C GLN A 346 -11.92 -14.60 13.94
N GLU A 347 -11.31 -14.21 15.06
CA GLU A 347 -10.71 -15.11 16.03
C GLU A 347 -11.05 -14.67 17.46
N GLY A 348 -11.61 -15.58 18.26
CA GLY A 348 -12.02 -15.26 19.62
C GLY A 348 -13.00 -14.08 19.73
N GLY A 349 -13.88 -13.91 18.75
CA GLY A 349 -14.81 -12.79 18.66
C GLY A 349 -14.22 -11.47 18.18
N LYS A 350 -12.90 -11.43 17.89
CA LYS A 350 -12.16 -10.23 17.47
C LYS A 350 -11.85 -10.28 15.99
N LEU A 351 -11.95 -9.14 15.31
CA LEU A 351 -11.61 -9.00 13.90
C LEU A 351 -10.09 -8.80 13.72
N LYS A 352 -9.50 -9.49 12.77
CA LYS A 352 -8.08 -9.47 12.45
C LYS A 352 -7.89 -9.28 10.94
N VAL A 353 -6.84 -8.60 10.57
CA VAL A 353 -6.35 -8.60 9.19
C VAL A 353 -5.51 -9.86 8.97
N ALA A 354 -5.83 -10.60 7.93
CA ALA A 354 -5.07 -11.76 7.45
C ALA A 354 -4.65 -11.55 5.99
N ALA A 355 -3.62 -12.26 5.56
CA ALA A 355 -3.23 -12.41 4.17
C ALA A 355 -3.15 -13.88 3.80
N GLN A 356 -3.57 -14.23 2.59
CA GLN A 356 -3.46 -15.57 2.02
C GLN A 356 -2.64 -15.55 0.75
N ASN A 357 -1.65 -16.44 0.65
CA ASN A 357 -1.01 -16.73 -0.62
C ASN A 357 -1.96 -17.55 -1.47
N LEU A 358 -2.38 -17.04 -2.63
CA LEU A 358 -3.38 -17.69 -3.48
C LEU A 358 -2.87 -18.93 -4.22
N LYS A 359 -1.55 -19.13 -4.29
CA LYS A 359 -0.94 -20.33 -4.89
C LYS A 359 -0.79 -21.47 -3.87
N SER A 360 -0.28 -21.18 -2.67
CA SER A 360 -0.04 -22.19 -1.63
C SER A 360 -1.22 -22.37 -0.66
N ASN A 361 -2.18 -21.46 -0.67
CA ASN A 361 -3.28 -21.33 0.30
C ASN A 361 -2.84 -21.06 1.75
N GLN A 362 -1.56 -20.78 1.98
CA GLN A 362 -1.08 -20.44 3.31
C GLN A 362 -1.67 -19.11 3.78
N VAL A 363 -2.20 -19.10 5.00
CA VAL A 363 -2.79 -17.92 5.65
C VAL A 363 -1.86 -17.39 6.74
N LEU A 364 -1.63 -16.07 6.72
CA LEU A 364 -0.89 -15.33 7.74
C LEU A 364 -1.84 -14.35 8.43
N LYS A 365 -1.89 -14.38 9.75
CA LYS A 365 -2.59 -13.36 10.55
C LYS A 365 -1.63 -12.19 10.75
N LEU A 366 -1.92 -11.05 10.14
CA LEU A 366 -1.03 -9.90 10.12
C LEU A 366 -1.16 -9.03 11.38
N THR A 367 -2.31 -9.07 12.06
CA THR A 367 -2.60 -8.16 13.18
C THR A 367 -3.03 -8.90 14.43
N LYS A 368 -2.86 -8.22 15.58
CA LYS A 368 -3.22 -8.72 16.91
C LYS A 368 -4.24 -7.83 17.61
N GLY A 369 -4.69 -6.74 16.99
CA GLY A 369 -5.60 -5.77 17.56
C GLY A 369 -6.98 -6.32 17.89
N PRO A 370 -7.79 -5.58 18.64
CA PRO A 370 -9.10 -6.05 19.08
C PRO A 370 -10.14 -6.08 17.96
N ASN A 371 -10.10 -5.10 17.03
CA ASN A 371 -11.02 -4.98 15.90
C ASN A 371 -10.35 -4.22 14.77
N ASP A 372 -9.65 -4.95 13.91
CA ASP A 372 -8.95 -4.39 12.76
C ASP A 372 -9.85 -4.49 11.53
N GLU A 373 -9.91 -3.42 10.71
CA GLU A 373 -10.86 -3.30 9.61
C GLU A 373 -10.24 -2.68 8.35
N SER A 374 -10.95 -2.80 7.24
CA SER A 374 -10.69 -2.11 5.96
C SER A 374 -9.26 -2.25 5.45
N PRO A 375 -8.70 -3.47 5.33
CA PRO A 375 -7.36 -3.65 4.82
C PRO A 375 -7.28 -3.30 3.33
N VAL A 376 -6.14 -2.72 2.92
CA VAL A 376 -5.78 -2.48 1.51
C VAL A 376 -4.29 -2.65 1.32
N PHE A 377 -3.88 -3.28 0.21
CA PHE A 377 -2.47 -3.40 -0.12
C PHE A 377 -1.88 -2.09 -0.60
N ALA A 378 -0.60 -1.89 -0.30
CA ALA A 378 0.26 -0.96 -1.00
C ALA A 378 0.40 -1.36 -2.47
N PRO A 379 0.68 -0.40 -3.39
CA PRO A 379 0.81 -0.71 -4.81
C PRO A 379 1.97 -1.66 -5.16
N ASN A 380 2.94 -1.87 -4.26
CA ASN A 380 3.97 -2.90 -4.40
C ASN A 380 3.59 -4.27 -3.82
N GLY A 381 2.44 -4.40 -3.17
CA GLY A 381 1.96 -5.65 -2.59
C GLY A 381 2.64 -6.10 -1.29
N HIS A 382 3.61 -5.36 -0.75
CA HIS A 382 4.40 -5.80 0.40
C HIS A 382 3.91 -5.29 1.75
N MET A 383 3.05 -4.29 1.74
CA MET A 383 2.48 -3.67 2.94
C MET A 383 0.95 -3.64 2.86
N VAL A 384 0.30 -3.67 4.00
CA VAL A 384 -1.15 -3.52 4.15
C VAL A 384 -1.44 -2.32 5.03
N LEU A 385 -2.23 -1.38 4.53
CA LEU A 385 -2.81 -0.27 5.28
C LEU A 385 -4.17 -0.72 5.82
N PHE A 386 -4.47 -0.42 7.09
CA PHE A 386 -5.73 -0.83 7.70
C PHE A 386 -6.14 0.12 8.84
N THR A 387 -7.37 -0.04 9.33
CA THR A 387 -7.89 0.66 10.50
C THR A 387 -7.77 -0.22 11.73
N LEU A 388 -7.08 0.27 12.77
CA LEU A 388 -7.06 -0.30 14.11
C LEU A 388 -8.11 0.40 14.96
N LYS A 389 -9.16 -0.29 15.40
CA LYS A 389 -10.13 0.22 16.35
C LYS A 389 -9.73 -0.13 17.78
N ASN A 390 -9.65 0.88 18.64
CA ASN A 390 -9.39 0.71 20.07
C ASN A 390 -10.71 0.59 20.86
N SER A 391 -10.62 0.11 22.09
CA SER A 391 -11.70 0.23 23.06
C SER A 391 -11.93 1.73 23.33
N GLY A 392 -13.17 2.22 23.23
CA GLY A 392 -13.48 3.62 23.55
C GLY A 392 -13.75 4.55 22.37
N ASN A 393 -14.26 4.01 21.25
CA ASN A 393 -14.69 4.78 20.09
C ASN A 393 -13.57 5.62 19.43
N THR A 394 -12.33 5.14 19.53
CA THR A 394 -11.17 5.74 18.84
C THR A 394 -10.62 4.76 17.82
N SER A 395 -10.08 5.28 16.75
CA SER A 395 -9.40 4.46 15.74
C SER A 395 -8.21 5.18 15.15
N LYS A 396 -7.21 4.40 14.74
CA LYS A 396 -6.02 4.84 14.02
C LYS A 396 -5.90 4.07 12.72
N ILE A 397 -5.22 4.64 11.75
CA ILE A 397 -4.74 3.91 10.59
C ILE A 397 -3.25 3.66 10.73
N GLY A 398 -2.78 2.62 10.09
CA GLY A 398 -1.35 2.30 10.06
C GLY A 398 -1.06 1.16 9.13
N THR A 399 0.20 0.88 8.95
CA THR A 399 0.69 -0.15 8.05
C THR A 399 1.21 -1.37 8.81
N VAL A 400 1.12 -2.51 8.17
CA VAL A 400 1.81 -3.75 8.56
C VAL A 400 2.43 -4.37 7.32
N SER A 401 3.65 -4.90 7.45
CA SER A 401 4.28 -5.62 6.35
C SER A 401 3.85 -7.09 6.33
N LEU A 402 3.92 -7.73 5.18
CA LEU A 402 3.73 -9.18 5.07
C LEU A 402 4.82 -9.99 5.79
N ASN A 403 5.96 -9.37 6.09
CA ASN A 403 7.13 -10.04 6.69
C ASN A 403 7.21 -9.94 8.21
N GLY A 404 6.75 -8.85 8.81
CA GLY A 404 7.25 -8.46 10.12
C GLY A 404 6.21 -8.22 11.20
N PHE A 405 4.92 -8.28 10.93
CA PHE A 405 3.86 -8.07 11.94
C PHE A 405 3.98 -6.78 12.78
N LYS A 406 4.86 -5.85 12.35
CA LYS A 406 5.05 -4.57 13.04
C LYS A 406 4.01 -3.58 12.54
N PHE A 407 3.11 -3.21 13.45
CA PHE A 407 2.17 -2.12 13.19
C PHE A 407 2.90 -0.78 13.33
N VAL A 408 2.84 0.03 12.29
CA VAL A 408 3.37 1.40 12.31
C VAL A 408 2.20 2.37 12.12
N PRO A 409 1.83 3.13 13.17
CA PRO A 409 0.73 4.10 13.09
C PRO A 409 1.07 5.24 12.15
N ILE A 410 0.03 5.83 11.55
CA ILE A 410 0.11 7.05 10.76
C ILE A 410 -0.64 8.12 11.52
N GLU A 411 0.08 9.18 11.93
CA GLU A 411 -0.50 10.26 12.71
C GLU A 411 -1.15 11.29 11.80
N VAL A 412 -2.48 11.38 11.86
CA VAL A 412 -3.28 12.26 11.00
C VAL A 412 -4.21 13.20 11.78
N GLY A 413 -4.04 13.30 13.09
CA GLY A 413 -4.68 14.30 13.93
C GLY A 413 -6.21 14.22 14.02
N ALA A 414 -6.77 13.05 14.33
CA ALA A 414 -8.18 12.88 14.67
C ALA A 414 -8.38 11.65 15.57
N ASN A 415 -9.47 11.65 16.33
CA ASN A 415 -9.78 10.56 17.27
C ASN A 415 -10.41 9.35 16.57
N LEU A 416 -11.11 9.57 15.46
CA LEU A 416 -11.77 8.50 14.72
C LEU A 416 -11.45 8.61 13.22
N ILE A 417 -10.63 7.65 12.77
CA ILE A 417 -10.14 7.55 11.41
C ILE A 417 -10.49 6.17 10.88
N GLN A 418 -11.03 6.11 9.67
CA GLN A 418 -11.54 4.86 9.09
C GLN A 418 -11.43 4.86 7.57
N GLU A 419 -11.77 3.71 6.96
CA GLU A 419 -11.89 3.53 5.50
C GLU A 419 -10.64 3.95 4.73
N PRO A 420 -9.44 3.46 5.11
CA PRO A 420 -8.23 3.79 4.39
C PRO A 420 -8.25 3.21 2.96
N THR A 421 -7.65 3.94 2.05
CA THR A 421 -7.36 3.50 0.67
C THR A 421 -5.98 3.97 0.27
N TRP A 422 -5.31 3.25 -0.59
CA TRP A 422 -3.96 3.56 -1.05
C TRP A 422 -3.97 3.95 -2.53
N SER A 423 -3.21 4.99 -2.91
CA SER A 423 -3.07 5.39 -4.31
C SER A 423 -2.22 4.37 -5.08
N PRO A 424 -2.34 4.29 -6.41
CA PRO A 424 -1.31 3.64 -7.23
C PRO A 424 0.02 4.41 -7.16
N PHE A 425 1.06 3.90 -7.84
CA PHE A 425 2.38 4.55 -7.90
C PHE A 425 2.33 5.92 -8.56
N ASP A 426 1.64 6.01 -9.69
CA ASP A 426 1.52 7.22 -10.50
C ASP A 426 0.30 8.02 -10.05
N PHE A 427 0.54 9.00 -9.18
CA PHE A 427 -0.48 9.90 -8.66
C PHE A 427 -0.07 11.36 -8.86
#